data_5724769c6c12bcb22b150a886f3485f1
#
_entry.id   5724769c6c12bcb22b150a886f3485f1
#
_cell.length_a   1.000
_cell.length_b   1.000
_cell.length_c   1.000
_cell.angle_alpha   90.00
_cell.angle_beta   90.00
_cell.angle_gamma   90.00
#
_symmetry.space_group_name_H-M   'P 1'
#
loop_
_entity.id
_entity.type
_entity.pdbx_description
1 polymer ?
#
loop_
_entity_poly.entity_id
_entity_poly.type
_entity_poly.pdbx_seq_one_letter_code
_entity_poly.pdbx_strand_id
1 'polypeptide(L)'
;MLTTRFTDLVGCTVPIQQAPIGGCASPRLASAVAEAGGLGMVSVTGDPPEVVAAQLDQARQLSAGPIGAHFFMLMVDPDSAPELVAAAAERAPVVDFFYVDPDPALVEIVHAAGALASWQIGSAE
;
A
#
# COMPACT_ATOMS: atom_id res chain seq x y z
N MET A 1 2.89 9.60 23.00
CA MET A 1 2.96 9.19 21.58
C MET A 1 4.28 8.45 21.40
N LEU A 2 4.30 7.29 20.77
CA LEU A 2 5.51 6.52 20.52
C LEU A 2 6.08 6.92 19.15
N THR A 3 7.16 7.70 19.15
CA THR A 3 7.85 8.10 17.91
C THR A 3 8.87 7.03 17.54
N THR A 4 8.78 6.52 16.33
CA THR A 4 9.69 5.53 15.76
C THR A 4 10.06 5.94 14.34
N ARG A 5 11.13 5.34 13.78
CA ARG A 5 11.49 5.57 12.37
C ARG A 5 10.32 5.24 11.42
N PHE A 6 9.52 4.23 11.74
CA PHE A 6 8.33 3.88 10.96
C PHE A 6 7.29 5.00 10.98
N THR A 7 6.95 5.54 12.18
CA THR A 7 5.98 6.63 12.28
C THR A 7 6.44 7.89 11.55
N ASP A 8 7.74 8.20 11.59
CA ASP A 8 8.30 9.36 10.91
C ASP A 8 8.27 9.20 9.38
N LEU A 9 8.57 8.00 8.87
CA LEU A 9 8.57 7.71 7.44
C LEU A 9 7.18 7.68 6.83
N VAL A 10 6.23 7.06 7.54
CA VAL A 10 4.87 6.80 7.04
C VAL A 10 3.92 7.95 7.33
N GLY A 11 4.22 8.76 8.37
CA GLY A 11 3.35 9.84 8.82
C GLY A 11 2.20 9.37 9.72
N CYS A 12 2.31 8.17 10.31
CA CYS A 12 1.32 7.68 11.29
C CYS A 12 1.72 8.05 12.73
N THR A 13 0.78 8.02 13.67
CA THR A 13 1.01 8.35 15.08
C THR A 13 1.21 7.12 15.96
N VAL A 14 0.82 5.96 15.45
CA VAL A 14 0.96 4.65 16.09
C VAL A 14 1.74 3.73 15.13
N PRO A 15 2.83 3.06 15.58
CA PRO A 15 3.65 2.22 14.71
C PRO A 15 2.99 0.85 14.45
N ILE A 16 1.80 0.89 13.87
CA ILE A 16 1.01 -0.29 13.51
C ILE A 16 0.59 -0.17 12.05
N GLN A 17 0.86 -1.21 11.28
CA GLN A 17 0.35 -1.39 9.93
C GLN A 17 -0.74 -2.46 9.95
N GLN A 18 -1.88 -2.18 9.34
CA GLN A 18 -2.94 -3.16 9.13
C GLN A 18 -2.45 -4.25 8.17
N ALA A 19 -2.72 -5.51 8.52
CA ALA A 19 -2.48 -6.63 7.60
C ALA A 19 -3.45 -6.53 6.40
N PRO A 20 -2.94 -6.53 5.15
CA PRO A 20 -3.76 -6.35 3.96
C PRO A 20 -4.42 -7.67 3.52
N ILE A 21 -5.31 -8.20 4.33
CA ILE A 21 -5.99 -9.47 4.09
C ILE A 21 -6.99 -9.31 2.93
N GLY A 22 -6.81 -10.08 1.87
CA GLY A 22 -7.69 -10.09 0.71
C GLY A 22 -9.16 -10.30 1.10
N GLY A 23 -10.06 -9.55 0.47
CA GLY A 23 -11.50 -9.56 0.75
C GLY A 23 -11.93 -8.82 2.02
N CYS A 24 -11.00 -8.54 2.95
CA CYS A 24 -11.29 -7.80 4.19
C CYS A 24 -10.67 -6.40 4.20
N ALA A 25 -9.49 -6.22 3.58
CA ALA A 25 -8.74 -4.96 3.56
C ALA A 25 -9.37 -3.96 2.58
N SER A 26 -10.57 -3.52 2.91
CA SER A 26 -11.37 -2.57 2.12
C SER A 26 -10.98 -1.11 2.40
N PRO A 27 -11.36 -0.15 1.53
CA PRO A 27 -11.18 1.28 1.78
C PRO A 27 -11.72 1.73 3.14
N ARG A 28 -12.87 1.19 3.56
CA ARG A 28 -13.51 1.53 4.83
C ARG A 28 -12.70 1.06 6.04
N LEU A 29 -12.17 -0.17 5.99
CA LEU A 29 -11.33 -0.68 7.09
C LEU A 29 -10.01 0.08 7.15
N ALA A 30 -9.36 0.29 6.00
CA ALA A 30 -8.11 1.05 5.93
C ALA A 30 -8.28 2.47 6.49
N SER A 31 -9.37 3.14 6.15
CA SER A 31 -9.68 4.48 6.67
C SER A 31 -9.86 4.49 8.19
N ALA A 32 -10.56 3.50 8.75
CA ALA A 32 -10.76 3.41 10.20
C ALA A 32 -9.45 3.20 10.95
N VAL A 33 -8.53 2.39 10.39
CA VAL A 33 -7.18 2.20 10.96
C VAL A 33 -6.36 3.48 10.86
N ALA A 34 -6.41 4.18 9.73
CA ALA A 34 -5.71 5.44 9.53
C ALA A 34 -6.23 6.55 10.47
N GLU A 35 -7.54 6.64 10.69
CA GLU A 35 -8.13 7.55 11.69
C GLU A 35 -7.71 7.23 13.12
N ALA A 36 -7.48 5.94 13.43
CA ALA A 36 -6.95 5.52 14.72
C ALA A 36 -5.42 5.78 14.87
N GLY A 37 -4.79 6.33 13.84
CA GLY A 37 -3.37 6.74 13.84
C GLY A 37 -2.39 5.72 13.31
N GLY A 38 -2.85 4.55 12.81
CA GLY A 38 -2.01 3.55 12.16
C GLY A 38 -1.86 3.76 10.66
N LEU A 39 -1.17 2.84 9.97
CA LEU A 39 -1.16 2.73 8.52
C LEU A 39 -2.30 1.79 8.08
N GLY A 40 -3.33 2.34 7.47
CA GLY A 40 -4.39 1.56 6.87
C GLY A 40 -3.96 0.99 5.52
N MET A 41 -4.34 -0.24 5.19
CA MET A 41 -3.95 -0.90 3.94
C MET A 41 -5.17 -1.32 3.15
N VAL A 42 -5.21 -0.97 1.85
CA VAL A 42 -6.21 -1.45 0.90
C VAL A 42 -5.59 -2.57 0.07
N SER A 43 -6.24 -3.73 0.01
CA SER A 43 -5.84 -4.80 -0.90
C SER A 43 -6.43 -4.53 -2.28
N VAL A 44 -5.56 -4.28 -3.27
CA VAL A 44 -5.93 -3.92 -4.64
C VAL A 44 -5.52 -4.98 -5.66
N THR A 45 -5.19 -6.17 -5.17
CA THR A 45 -4.74 -7.30 -6.00
C THR A 45 -5.84 -7.78 -6.94
N GLY A 46 -5.51 -7.87 -8.22
CA GLY A 46 -6.42 -8.36 -9.26
C GLY A 46 -7.43 -7.34 -9.80
N ASP A 47 -7.42 -6.14 -9.26
CA ASP A 47 -8.27 -5.04 -9.76
C ASP A 47 -7.59 -4.31 -10.93
N PRO A 48 -8.35 -3.82 -11.93
CA PRO A 48 -7.79 -2.97 -12.98
C PRO A 48 -7.40 -1.58 -12.45
N PRO A 49 -6.50 -0.84 -13.15
CA PRO A 49 -5.94 0.42 -12.66
C PRO A 49 -6.97 1.46 -12.20
N GLU A 50 -8.08 1.57 -12.91
CA GLU A 50 -9.16 2.51 -12.58
C GLU A 50 -9.89 2.12 -11.28
N VAL A 51 -9.99 0.82 -10.98
CA VAL A 51 -10.59 0.32 -9.73
C VAL A 51 -9.62 0.52 -8.58
N VAL A 52 -8.31 0.24 -8.78
CA VAL A 52 -7.24 0.56 -7.82
C VAL A 52 -7.31 2.03 -7.43
N ALA A 53 -7.35 2.93 -8.42
CA ALA A 53 -7.45 4.36 -8.20
C ALA A 53 -8.70 4.73 -7.41
N ALA A 54 -9.87 4.21 -7.80
CA ALA A 54 -11.14 4.52 -7.15
C ALA A 54 -11.19 4.06 -5.69
N GLN A 55 -10.66 2.87 -5.38
CA GLN A 55 -10.62 2.36 -4.01
C GLN A 55 -9.72 3.21 -3.10
N LEU A 56 -8.55 3.61 -3.58
CA LEU A 56 -7.63 4.46 -2.84
C LEU A 56 -8.19 5.87 -2.66
N ASP A 57 -8.81 6.44 -3.68
CA ASP A 57 -9.48 7.74 -3.58
C ASP A 57 -10.66 7.69 -2.59
N GLN A 58 -11.43 6.61 -2.58
CA GLN A 58 -12.49 6.39 -1.59
C GLN A 58 -11.93 6.35 -0.16
N ALA A 59 -10.83 5.61 0.06
CA ALA A 59 -10.21 5.53 1.37
C ALA A 59 -9.70 6.91 1.84
N ARG A 60 -9.07 7.68 0.97
CA ARG A 60 -8.57 9.04 1.26
C ARG A 60 -9.66 10.07 1.51
N GLN A 61 -10.85 9.88 0.94
CA GLN A 61 -12.03 10.71 1.25
C GLN A 61 -12.58 10.45 2.66
N LEU A 62 -12.38 9.24 3.17
CA LEU A 62 -12.87 8.81 4.48
C LEU A 62 -11.88 9.10 5.62
N SER A 63 -10.59 9.31 5.32
CA SER A 63 -9.55 9.57 6.31
C SER A 63 -8.45 10.46 5.78
N ALA A 64 -7.93 11.35 6.64
CA ALA A 64 -6.73 12.14 6.38
C ALA A 64 -5.44 11.41 6.78
N GLY A 65 -5.53 10.28 7.45
CA GLY A 65 -4.37 9.47 7.86
C GLY A 65 -3.74 8.69 6.70
N PRO A 66 -2.55 8.09 6.91
CA PRO A 66 -1.83 7.37 5.86
C PRO A 66 -2.54 6.07 5.45
N ILE A 67 -2.72 5.90 4.15
CA ILE A 67 -3.34 4.71 3.56
C ILE A 67 -2.43 4.16 2.48
N GLY A 68 -2.02 2.91 2.63
CA GLY A 68 -1.21 2.18 1.67
C GLY A 68 -2.04 1.27 0.75
N ALA A 69 -1.41 0.85 -0.34
CA ALA A 69 -1.92 -0.14 -1.28
C ALA A 69 -1.12 -1.44 -1.16
N HIS A 70 -1.79 -2.57 -1.28
CA HIS A 70 -1.15 -3.89 -1.20
C HIS A 70 -1.41 -4.72 -2.44
N PHE A 71 -0.35 -5.34 -2.96
CA PHE A 71 -0.36 -6.30 -4.04
C PHE A 71 0.13 -7.67 -3.61
N PHE A 72 -0.70 -8.69 -3.78
CA PHE A 72 -0.27 -10.09 -3.70
C PHE A 72 0.26 -10.53 -5.07
N MET A 73 1.56 -10.49 -5.25
CA MET A 73 2.22 -10.56 -6.56
C MET A 73 2.03 -11.86 -7.33
N LEU A 74 1.72 -12.98 -6.65
CA LEU A 74 1.36 -14.23 -7.35
C LEU A 74 0.04 -14.14 -8.15
N MET A 75 -0.79 -13.15 -7.85
CA MET A 75 -2.09 -12.94 -8.51
C MET A 75 -2.09 -11.72 -9.43
N VAL A 76 -0.94 -11.08 -9.61
CA VAL A 76 -0.75 -9.94 -10.51
C VAL A 76 -0.09 -10.42 -11.78
N ASP A 77 -0.68 -10.11 -12.94
CA ASP A 77 -0.05 -10.36 -14.23
C ASP A 77 1.18 -9.45 -14.38
N PRO A 78 2.38 -10.02 -14.62
CA PRO A 78 3.61 -9.24 -14.76
C PRO A 78 3.54 -8.15 -15.83
N ASP A 79 2.80 -8.36 -16.91
CA ASP A 79 2.69 -7.39 -18.00
C ASP A 79 1.85 -6.16 -17.60
N SER A 80 0.89 -6.33 -16.69
CA SER A 80 0.05 -5.24 -16.17
C SER A 80 0.59 -4.62 -14.88
N ALA A 81 1.52 -5.28 -14.20
CA ALA A 81 2.04 -4.83 -12.91
C ALA A 81 2.55 -3.38 -12.90
N PRO A 82 3.33 -2.90 -13.91
CA PRO A 82 3.82 -1.52 -13.90
C PRO A 82 2.70 -0.48 -13.89
N GLU A 83 1.62 -0.69 -14.66
CA GLU A 83 0.49 0.23 -14.73
C GLU A 83 -0.33 0.23 -13.43
N LEU A 84 -0.56 -0.95 -12.86
CA LEU A 84 -1.26 -1.10 -11.57
C LEU A 84 -0.50 -0.44 -10.43
N VAL A 85 0.81 -0.66 -10.36
CA VAL A 85 1.69 -0.07 -9.34
C VAL A 85 1.76 1.44 -9.48
N ALA A 86 1.84 1.98 -10.70
CA ALA A 86 1.81 3.41 -10.95
C ALA A 86 0.50 4.04 -10.46
N ALA A 87 -0.66 3.43 -10.80
CA ALA A 87 -1.98 3.91 -10.35
C ALA A 87 -2.11 3.94 -8.82
N ALA A 88 -1.51 2.97 -8.13
CA ALA A 88 -1.47 2.93 -6.67
C ALA A 88 -0.51 3.96 -6.08
N ALA A 89 0.72 4.07 -6.61
CA ALA A 89 1.77 4.93 -6.09
C ALA A 89 1.43 6.43 -6.20
N GLU A 90 0.65 6.83 -7.20
CA GLU A 90 0.13 8.21 -7.32
C GLU A 90 -0.80 8.60 -6.16
N ARG A 91 -1.35 7.64 -5.43
CA ARG A 91 -2.41 7.86 -4.42
C ARG A 91 -2.04 7.40 -3.02
N ALA A 92 -1.16 6.43 -2.92
CA ALA A 92 -0.78 5.80 -1.65
C ALA A 92 0.65 6.19 -1.25
N PRO A 93 0.88 6.69 -0.02
CA PRO A 93 2.23 6.97 0.47
C PRO A 93 3.08 5.72 0.66
N VAL A 94 2.45 4.54 0.71
CA VAL A 94 3.13 3.24 0.82
C VAL A 94 2.50 2.27 -0.16
N VAL A 95 3.32 1.61 -0.98
CA VAL A 95 2.91 0.47 -1.81
C VAL A 95 3.63 -0.76 -1.29
N ASP A 96 2.86 -1.74 -0.85
CA ASP A 96 3.34 -2.98 -0.23
C ASP A 96 3.15 -4.16 -1.16
N PHE A 97 4.18 -4.98 -1.25
CA PHE A 97 4.21 -6.17 -2.09
C PHE A 97 4.44 -7.41 -1.24
N PHE A 98 3.70 -8.46 -1.55
CA PHE A 98 3.84 -9.75 -0.90
C PHE A 98 4.09 -10.85 -1.94
N TYR A 99 4.95 -11.79 -1.56
CA TYR A 99 5.44 -12.88 -2.39
C TYR A 99 6.37 -12.40 -3.50
N VAL A 100 6.98 -13.34 -4.17
CA VAL A 100 8.03 -13.21 -5.19
C VAL A 100 9.24 -12.37 -4.71
N ASP A 101 10.33 -12.45 -5.45
CA ASP A 101 11.51 -11.62 -5.17
C ASP A 101 11.23 -10.15 -5.51
N PRO A 102 11.82 -9.19 -4.78
CA PRO A 102 11.68 -7.77 -5.08
C PRO A 102 12.10 -7.43 -6.51
N ASP A 103 11.22 -6.73 -7.23
CA ASP A 103 11.48 -6.22 -8.58
C ASP A 103 11.93 -4.76 -8.52
N PRO A 104 13.21 -4.46 -8.87
CA PRO A 104 13.72 -3.10 -8.86
C PRO A 104 12.92 -2.13 -9.76
N ALA A 105 12.36 -2.62 -10.88
CA ALA A 105 11.59 -1.77 -11.78
C ALA A 105 10.29 -1.28 -11.14
N LEU A 106 9.59 -2.14 -10.39
CA LEU A 106 8.40 -1.76 -9.64
C LEU A 106 8.74 -0.81 -8.48
N VAL A 107 9.87 -1.03 -7.80
CA VAL A 107 10.36 -0.13 -6.76
C VAL A 107 10.66 1.27 -7.33
N GLU A 108 11.28 1.35 -8.49
CA GLU A 108 11.54 2.63 -9.17
C GLU A 108 10.25 3.39 -9.52
N ILE A 109 9.21 2.69 -9.98
CA ILE A 109 7.88 3.29 -10.24
C ILE A 109 7.31 3.91 -8.97
N VAL A 110 7.36 3.18 -7.85
CA VAL A 110 6.85 3.68 -6.56
C VAL A 110 7.64 4.91 -6.10
N HIS A 111 8.97 4.86 -6.17
CA HIS A 111 9.83 5.98 -5.77
C HIS A 111 9.68 7.20 -6.68
N ALA A 112 9.48 7.01 -7.98
CA ALA A 112 9.24 8.10 -8.92
C ALA A 112 7.95 8.89 -8.60
N ALA A 113 6.96 8.24 -8.01
CA ALA A 113 5.74 8.88 -7.50
C ALA A 113 5.92 9.53 -6.11
N GLY A 114 7.08 9.40 -5.48
CA GLY A 114 7.36 9.91 -4.13
C GLY A 114 6.82 9.04 -3.00
N ALA A 115 6.37 7.83 -3.31
CA ALA A 115 5.87 6.86 -2.32
C ALA A 115 6.98 5.95 -1.79
N LEU A 116 6.69 5.23 -0.72
CA LEU A 116 7.55 4.22 -0.11
C LEU A 116 7.19 2.84 -0.67
N ALA A 117 8.20 2.07 -1.09
CA ALA A 117 8.03 0.67 -1.42
C ALA A 117 8.30 -0.21 -0.19
N SER A 118 7.39 -1.11 0.10
CA SER A 118 7.53 -2.15 1.13
C SER A 118 7.45 -3.51 0.47
N TRP A 119 8.33 -4.43 0.85
CA TRP A 119 8.31 -5.79 0.32
C TRP A 119 8.42 -6.81 1.45
N GLN A 120 7.46 -7.72 1.52
CA GLN A 120 7.51 -8.80 2.50
C GLN A 120 8.39 -9.93 1.96
N ILE A 121 9.51 -10.15 2.62
CA ILE A 121 10.52 -11.14 2.24
C ILE A 121 10.55 -12.32 3.22
N GLY A 122 10.95 -13.49 2.72
CA GLY A 122 11.04 -14.70 3.55
C GLY A 122 12.34 -14.82 4.34
N SER A 123 13.42 -14.14 3.89
CA SER A 123 14.73 -14.13 4.55
C SER A 123 15.45 -12.81 4.28
N ALA A 124 16.54 -12.57 4.98
CA ALA A 124 17.43 -11.42 4.76
C ALA A 124 18.59 -11.74 3.79
N GLU A 125 18.60 -12.95 3.22
CA GLU A 125 19.61 -13.43 2.28
C GLU A 125 19.14 -13.31 0.83
#